data_2cf060f5206331dcfd25d9b60a8260ed
#
_entry.id   2cf060f5206331dcfd25d9b60a8260ed
#
_cell.length_a   1.000
_cell.length_b   1.000
_cell.length_c   1.000
_cell.angle_alpha   90.00
_cell.angle_beta   90.00
_cell.angle_gamma   90.00
#
_symmetry.space_group_name_H-M   'P 1'
#
loop_
_entity.id
_entity.type
_entity.pdbx_description
1 polymer ?
#
loop_
_entity_poly.entity_id
_entity_poly.type
_entity_poly.pdbx_seq_one_letter_code
_entity_poly.pdbx_strand_id
1 'polypeptide(L)'
;MDFAFSEEQAELGRTVRAFLADTSPETEVRRLMETPEGFDPALWRRMGSELGLQGLAVPEEYGGAGCGPVEVGVVMEEMGRALLCAPFLASAVLATTTLLRSADEEARKSLLPGLASGELVGTLALTEDSARWDAAGIGLTARESDGSWLLTGTKMFVLDGATADVVLTVARTDDGIGVFVVDGDAAGLTREPLPTLDPTRRQARLDYHDVPATRLRTHGDGWGLVAEVLDRAAVALTAEQVGVASRALDMAVEYAKVRHQFGRPIGSFQAVKHLLADVLLEVESARAAAHYALLAAQNEDPELPAVASLAKAFCSDACLKAAAENIQVHGGIGFTWEHPAHLYLKRAKTSQLLFGDPAFHRELLARRIGMSA
;
A
#
# COMPACT_ATOMS: atom_id res chain seq x y z
N MET A 1 -26.15 -3.44 6.43
CA MET A 1 -25.03 -2.70 5.83
C MET A 1 -25.36 -2.47 4.37
N ASP A 2 -25.32 -1.24 3.93
CA ASP A 2 -25.41 -0.95 2.50
C ASP A 2 -23.99 -1.15 1.92
N PHE A 3 -23.85 -2.04 0.94
CA PHE A 3 -22.56 -2.35 0.29
C PHE A 3 -22.31 -1.48 -0.95
N ALA A 4 -23.15 -0.49 -1.22
CA ALA A 4 -22.93 0.44 -2.32
C ALA A 4 -22.14 1.65 -1.83
N PHE A 5 -21.23 2.14 -2.66
CA PHE A 5 -20.61 3.43 -2.44
C PHE A 5 -21.65 4.55 -2.45
N SER A 6 -21.48 5.57 -1.60
CA SER A 6 -22.29 6.78 -1.67
C SER A 6 -22.06 7.52 -2.99
N GLU A 7 -22.95 8.47 -3.32
CA GLU A 7 -22.76 9.31 -4.51
C GLU A 7 -21.44 10.12 -4.43
N GLU A 8 -21.08 10.60 -3.23
CA GLU A 8 -19.85 11.34 -2.99
C GLU A 8 -18.62 10.45 -3.19
N GLN A 9 -18.65 9.20 -2.68
CA GLN A 9 -17.56 8.22 -2.86
C GLN A 9 -17.39 7.84 -4.34
N ALA A 10 -18.51 7.65 -5.05
CA ALA A 10 -18.47 7.38 -6.48
C ALA A 10 -17.95 8.59 -7.29
N GLU A 11 -18.28 9.83 -6.88
CA GLU A 11 -17.75 11.05 -7.51
C GLU A 11 -16.26 11.22 -7.23
N LEU A 12 -15.81 10.95 -6.00
CA LEU A 12 -14.39 10.93 -5.64
C LEU A 12 -13.62 9.96 -6.58
N GLY A 13 -14.12 8.74 -6.75
CA GLY A 13 -13.50 7.76 -7.65
C GLY A 13 -13.42 8.25 -9.10
N ARG A 14 -14.49 8.86 -9.62
CA ARG A 14 -14.49 9.44 -10.98
C ARG A 14 -13.47 10.57 -11.13
N THR A 15 -13.41 11.45 -10.14
CA THR A 15 -12.49 12.60 -10.12
C THR A 15 -11.03 12.13 -10.09
N VAL A 16 -10.70 11.20 -9.20
CA VAL A 16 -9.35 10.64 -9.09
C VAL A 16 -8.97 9.89 -10.38
N ARG A 17 -9.88 9.10 -10.94
CA ARG A 17 -9.66 8.39 -12.23
C ARG A 17 -9.36 9.36 -13.35
N ALA A 18 -10.13 10.44 -13.49
CA ALA A 18 -9.91 11.45 -14.51
C ALA A 18 -8.56 12.16 -14.31
N PHE A 19 -8.24 12.53 -13.08
CA PHE A 19 -6.96 13.15 -12.74
C PHE A 19 -5.78 12.23 -13.07
N LEU A 20 -5.84 10.96 -12.71
CA LEU A 20 -4.77 10.00 -12.97
C LEU A 20 -4.66 9.62 -14.45
N ALA A 21 -5.75 9.60 -15.21
CA ALA A 21 -5.70 9.39 -16.66
C ALA A 21 -4.90 10.49 -17.37
N ASP A 22 -4.96 11.72 -16.86
CA ASP A 22 -4.25 12.88 -17.38
C ASP A 22 -2.79 12.94 -16.90
N THR A 23 -2.54 12.60 -15.64
CA THR A 23 -1.26 12.86 -14.97
C THR A 23 -0.36 11.63 -14.81
N SER A 24 -0.92 10.41 -14.91
CA SER A 24 -0.20 9.14 -14.78
C SER A 24 -0.53 8.16 -15.93
N PRO A 25 -0.47 8.60 -17.22
CA PRO A 25 -0.57 7.65 -18.33
C PRO A 25 0.62 6.67 -18.31
N GLU A 26 0.50 5.55 -19.03
CA GLU A 26 1.55 4.52 -19.09
C GLU A 26 2.95 5.07 -19.40
N THR A 27 3.03 6.05 -20.30
CA THR A 27 4.30 6.72 -20.66
C THR A 27 4.95 7.40 -19.47
N GLU A 28 4.16 8.02 -18.60
CA GLU A 28 4.65 8.66 -17.38
C GLU A 28 5.05 7.62 -16.32
N VAL A 29 4.26 6.55 -16.13
CA VAL A 29 4.64 5.42 -15.28
C VAL A 29 6.00 4.87 -15.70
N ARG A 30 6.20 4.62 -17.01
CA ARG A 30 7.48 4.14 -17.55
C ARG A 30 8.62 5.12 -17.33
N ARG A 31 8.37 6.41 -17.49
CA ARG A 31 9.38 7.45 -17.22
C ARG A 31 9.80 7.46 -15.74
N LEU A 32 8.83 7.44 -14.83
CA LEU A 32 9.08 7.51 -13.39
C LEU A 32 9.78 6.26 -12.84
N MET A 33 9.51 5.09 -13.43
CA MET A 33 10.23 3.85 -13.06
C MET A 33 11.76 3.97 -13.22
N GLU A 34 12.23 4.82 -14.12
CA GLU A 34 13.66 4.98 -14.44
C GLU A 34 14.31 6.12 -13.61
N THR A 35 13.52 6.95 -12.90
CA THR A 35 14.06 8.04 -12.09
C THR A 35 14.55 7.54 -10.73
N PRO A 36 15.56 8.17 -10.12
CA PRO A 36 16.04 7.81 -8.77
C PRO A 36 14.94 7.94 -7.70
N GLU A 37 14.12 8.97 -7.79
CA GLU A 37 13.03 9.27 -6.84
C GLU A 37 11.89 8.26 -6.96
N GLY A 38 11.61 7.77 -8.19
CA GLY A 38 10.53 6.84 -8.48
C GLY A 38 9.14 7.48 -8.49
N PHE A 39 9.02 8.80 -8.32
CA PHE A 39 7.79 9.57 -8.42
C PHE A 39 8.08 11.01 -8.86
N ASP A 40 7.01 11.77 -9.21
CA ASP A 40 7.10 13.20 -9.52
C ASP A 40 6.72 14.03 -8.28
N PRO A 41 7.66 14.77 -7.65
CA PRO A 41 7.36 15.62 -6.51
C PRO A 41 6.37 16.75 -6.82
N ALA A 42 6.28 17.21 -8.08
CA ALA A 42 5.30 18.22 -8.47
C ALA A 42 3.89 17.61 -8.50
N LEU A 43 3.74 16.42 -9.09
CA LEU A 43 2.47 15.69 -9.08
C LEU A 43 2.04 15.36 -7.64
N TRP A 44 2.98 14.90 -6.80
CA TRP A 44 2.70 14.60 -5.39
C TRP A 44 2.11 15.80 -4.65
N ARG A 45 2.72 16.99 -4.80
CA ARG A 45 2.18 18.22 -4.20
C ARG A 45 0.83 18.63 -4.79
N ARG A 46 0.61 18.45 -6.10
CA ARG A 46 -0.67 18.73 -6.73
C ARG A 46 -1.80 17.83 -6.20
N MET A 47 -1.52 16.56 -5.96
CA MET A 47 -2.48 15.63 -5.34
C MET A 47 -2.95 16.12 -3.97
N GLY A 48 -2.06 16.74 -3.17
CA GLY A 48 -2.40 17.36 -1.90
C GLY A 48 -3.15 18.68 -2.07
N SER A 49 -2.59 19.63 -2.83
CA SER A 49 -3.11 20.99 -2.92
C SER A 49 -4.38 21.12 -3.77
N GLU A 50 -4.56 20.30 -4.83
CA GLU A 50 -5.74 20.38 -5.71
C GLU A 50 -6.88 19.43 -5.25
N LEU A 51 -6.54 18.24 -4.74
CA LEU A 51 -7.51 17.20 -4.42
C LEU A 51 -7.51 16.76 -2.94
N GLY A 52 -6.55 17.20 -2.13
CA GLY A 52 -6.45 16.83 -0.72
C GLY A 52 -6.23 15.34 -0.44
N LEU A 53 -5.69 14.57 -1.41
CA LEU A 53 -5.68 13.11 -1.35
C LEU A 53 -4.86 12.57 -0.18
N GLN A 54 -3.70 13.16 0.11
CA GLN A 54 -2.86 12.73 1.22
C GLN A 54 -3.50 12.99 2.59
N GLY A 55 -4.33 14.03 2.68
CA GLY A 55 -5.01 14.45 3.90
C GLY A 55 -6.39 13.82 4.12
N LEU A 56 -6.86 12.93 3.25
CA LEU A 56 -8.22 12.39 3.33
C LEU A 56 -8.57 11.83 4.72
N ALA A 57 -7.72 10.99 5.29
CA ALA A 57 -7.95 10.36 6.60
C ALA A 57 -7.47 11.22 7.78
N VAL A 58 -6.82 12.35 7.53
CA VAL A 58 -6.31 13.25 8.57
C VAL A 58 -7.46 14.12 9.07
N PRO A 59 -7.68 14.24 10.40
CA PRO A 59 -8.68 15.15 10.96
C PRO A 59 -8.47 16.60 10.53
N GLU A 60 -9.56 17.36 10.46
CA GLU A 60 -9.55 18.78 10.07
C GLU A 60 -8.64 19.65 10.96
N GLU A 61 -8.55 19.33 12.25
CA GLU A 61 -7.67 20.02 13.22
C GLU A 61 -6.17 19.91 12.87
N TYR A 62 -5.77 18.94 12.05
CA TYR A 62 -4.42 18.78 11.51
C TYR A 62 -4.33 19.09 10.01
N GLY A 63 -5.34 19.75 9.45
CA GLY A 63 -5.33 20.21 8.06
C GLY A 63 -5.79 19.17 7.03
N GLY A 64 -6.40 18.07 7.46
CA GLY A 64 -6.98 17.07 6.57
C GLY A 64 -8.46 17.26 6.29
N ALA A 65 -9.08 16.26 5.64
CA ALA A 65 -10.49 16.26 5.27
C ALA A 65 -11.40 15.52 6.28
N GLY A 66 -10.83 14.80 7.24
CA GLY A 66 -11.59 14.03 8.24
C GLY A 66 -12.41 12.88 7.64
N CYS A 67 -12.09 12.41 6.44
CA CYS A 67 -12.72 11.26 5.80
C CYS A 67 -12.28 9.94 6.46
N GLY A 68 -12.89 8.83 6.02
CA GLY A 68 -12.59 7.53 6.57
C GLY A 68 -11.75 6.62 5.67
N PRO A 69 -11.51 5.38 6.16
CA PRO A 69 -10.83 4.35 5.39
C PRO A 69 -11.51 4.02 4.04
N VAL A 70 -12.83 4.19 3.92
CA VAL A 70 -13.56 3.91 2.67
C VAL A 70 -13.11 4.87 1.57
N GLU A 71 -13.02 6.16 1.84
CA GLU A 71 -12.57 7.18 0.87
C GLU A 71 -11.11 6.96 0.49
N VAL A 72 -10.24 6.60 1.45
CA VAL A 72 -8.86 6.19 1.16
C VAL A 72 -8.84 4.97 0.24
N GLY A 73 -9.71 3.99 0.48
CA GLY A 73 -9.84 2.80 -0.35
C GLY A 73 -10.26 3.12 -1.79
N VAL A 74 -11.23 4.02 -1.97
CA VAL A 74 -11.65 4.50 -3.30
C VAL A 74 -10.46 5.09 -4.07
N VAL A 75 -9.65 5.91 -3.40
CA VAL A 75 -8.45 6.51 -4.00
C VAL A 75 -7.40 5.44 -4.33
N MET A 76 -7.16 4.52 -3.41
CA MET A 76 -6.20 3.42 -3.60
C MET A 76 -6.60 2.50 -4.76
N GLU A 77 -7.90 2.26 -4.99
CA GLU A 77 -8.38 1.48 -6.14
C GLU A 77 -8.00 2.16 -7.46
N GLU A 78 -8.24 3.47 -7.57
CA GLU A 78 -7.89 4.21 -8.79
C GLU A 78 -6.37 4.32 -9.00
N MET A 79 -5.60 4.47 -7.92
CA MET A 79 -4.13 4.45 -7.97
C MET A 79 -3.60 3.09 -8.44
N GLY A 80 -4.20 1.99 -7.96
CA GLY A 80 -3.87 0.64 -8.44
C GLY A 80 -4.18 0.47 -9.92
N ARG A 81 -5.32 0.95 -10.36
CA ARG A 81 -5.75 0.92 -11.76
C ARG A 81 -4.78 1.67 -12.68
N ALA A 82 -4.24 2.81 -12.24
CA ALA A 82 -3.29 3.64 -12.98
C ALA A 82 -1.83 3.21 -12.81
N LEU A 83 -1.51 2.23 -11.96
CA LEU A 83 -0.13 1.90 -11.54
C LEU A 83 0.64 3.14 -11.05
N LEU A 84 -0.04 4.04 -10.31
CA LEU A 84 0.56 5.30 -9.88
C LEU A 84 1.91 5.07 -9.20
N CYS A 85 2.91 5.81 -9.65
CA CYS A 85 4.22 5.94 -9.02
C CYS A 85 4.20 7.13 -8.07
N ALA A 86 3.84 6.88 -6.80
CA ALA A 86 3.83 7.90 -5.74
C ALA A 86 3.91 7.24 -4.36
N PRO A 87 4.44 7.94 -3.34
CA PRO A 87 4.62 7.40 -1.98
C PRO A 87 3.30 7.36 -1.17
N PHE A 88 2.14 7.16 -1.81
CA PHE A 88 0.84 7.25 -1.14
C PHE A 88 0.65 6.17 -0.08
N LEU A 89 0.98 4.91 -0.39
CA LEU A 89 0.88 3.82 0.58
C LEU A 89 1.85 4.02 1.77
N ALA A 90 3.06 4.52 1.52
CA ALA A 90 4.04 4.79 2.57
C ALA A 90 3.63 5.98 3.45
N SER A 91 3.22 7.08 2.85
CA SER A 91 2.97 8.35 3.53
C SER A 91 1.54 8.48 4.04
N ALA A 92 0.55 8.47 3.13
CA ALA A 92 -0.85 8.70 3.49
C ALA A 92 -1.50 7.49 4.21
N VAL A 93 -0.97 6.27 4.01
CA VAL A 93 -1.51 5.09 4.70
C VAL A 93 -0.64 4.72 5.89
N LEU A 94 0.62 4.28 5.71
CA LEU A 94 1.43 3.75 6.81
C LEU A 94 1.81 4.82 7.83
N ALA A 95 2.50 5.89 7.41
CA ALA A 95 3.00 6.91 8.34
C ALA A 95 1.84 7.66 9.02
N THR A 96 0.85 8.11 8.23
CA THR A 96 -0.32 8.83 8.74
C THR A 96 -1.12 7.96 9.72
N THR A 97 -1.42 6.69 9.38
CA THR A 97 -2.13 5.79 10.30
C THR A 97 -1.34 5.56 11.58
N THR A 98 -0.01 5.40 11.51
CA THR A 98 0.83 5.22 12.70
C THR A 98 0.71 6.41 13.64
N LEU A 99 0.76 7.62 13.13
CA LEU A 99 0.59 8.84 13.93
C LEU A 99 -0.82 8.95 14.50
N LEU A 100 -1.85 8.75 13.69
CA LEU A 100 -3.24 8.84 14.12
C LEU A 100 -3.61 7.81 15.21
N ARG A 101 -3.03 6.62 15.17
CA ARG A 101 -3.26 5.55 16.16
C ARG A 101 -2.31 5.60 17.35
N SER A 102 -1.31 6.49 17.34
CA SER A 102 -0.43 6.74 18.48
C SER A 102 -1.15 7.51 19.61
N ALA A 103 -0.54 7.55 20.79
CA ALA A 103 -0.96 8.42 21.89
C ALA A 103 -0.22 9.77 21.91
N ASP A 104 0.50 10.10 20.83
CA ASP A 104 1.42 11.24 20.79
C ASP A 104 0.81 12.44 20.07
N GLU A 105 0.12 13.27 20.84
CA GLU A 105 -0.52 14.48 20.36
C GLU A 105 0.48 15.51 19.79
N GLU A 106 1.68 15.56 20.37
CA GLU A 106 2.73 16.48 19.92
C GLU A 106 3.28 16.06 18.55
N ALA A 107 3.53 14.77 18.37
CA ALA A 107 3.93 14.23 17.07
C ALA A 107 2.85 14.41 16.01
N ARG A 108 1.56 14.21 16.35
CA ARG A 108 0.42 14.50 15.44
C ARG A 108 0.43 15.93 14.97
N LYS A 109 0.50 16.91 15.90
CA LYS A 109 0.49 18.36 15.59
C LYS A 109 1.69 18.77 14.75
N SER A 110 2.84 18.15 14.97
CA SER A 110 4.07 18.49 14.27
C SER A 110 4.12 17.91 12.85
N LEU A 111 3.62 16.67 12.64
CA LEU A 111 3.89 15.92 11.41
C LEU A 111 2.67 15.81 10.49
N LEU A 112 1.45 15.64 11.05
CA LEU A 112 0.26 15.41 10.22
C LEU A 112 -0.05 16.55 9.24
N PRO A 113 0.11 17.86 9.58
CA PRO A 113 -0.15 18.93 8.61
C PRO A 113 0.74 18.82 7.36
N GLY A 114 2.04 18.55 7.53
CA GLY A 114 2.97 18.42 6.42
C GLY A 114 2.72 17.14 5.59
N LEU A 115 2.30 16.04 6.23
CA LEU A 115 1.92 14.81 5.54
C LEU A 115 0.60 15.00 4.76
N ALA A 116 -0.39 15.68 5.35
CA ALA A 116 -1.69 15.93 4.74
C ALA A 116 -1.60 16.85 3.52
N SER A 117 -0.75 17.88 3.58
CA SER A 117 -0.51 18.79 2.46
C SER A 117 0.38 18.19 1.36
N GLY A 118 1.10 17.10 1.65
CA GLY A 118 2.12 16.53 0.75
C GLY A 118 3.44 17.32 0.74
N GLU A 119 3.66 18.22 1.70
CA GLU A 119 4.95 18.89 1.91
C GLU A 119 5.99 17.91 2.49
N LEU A 120 5.53 16.94 3.31
CA LEU A 120 6.36 15.87 3.84
C LEU A 120 5.95 14.52 3.23
N VAL A 121 6.94 13.68 3.01
CA VAL A 121 6.77 12.26 2.71
C VAL A 121 7.14 11.46 3.94
N GLY A 122 6.21 10.66 4.45
CA GLY A 122 6.46 9.76 5.58
C GLY A 122 6.57 8.30 5.15
N THR A 123 7.20 7.47 5.97
CA THR A 123 7.19 6.02 5.80
C THR A 123 7.27 5.29 7.14
N LEU A 124 6.98 3.98 7.12
CA LEU A 124 7.16 3.08 8.27
C LEU A 124 8.25 2.06 7.95
N ALA A 125 9.33 2.07 8.72
CA ALA A 125 10.44 1.13 8.63
C ALA A 125 10.24 0.00 9.65
N LEU A 126 9.78 -1.17 9.18
CA LEU A 126 9.42 -2.31 10.02
C LEU A 126 10.33 -3.52 9.78
N THR A 127 10.30 -4.06 8.56
CA THR A 127 10.93 -5.34 8.22
C THR A 127 12.46 -5.26 8.20
N GLU A 128 13.09 -6.41 8.43
CA GLU A 128 14.53 -6.63 8.43
C GLU A 128 14.89 -7.80 7.49
N ASP A 129 16.13 -8.26 7.46
CA ASP A 129 16.60 -9.33 6.57
C ASP A 129 15.77 -10.62 6.64
N SER A 130 15.16 -10.89 7.80
CA SER A 130 14.26 -12.04 7.98
C SER A 130 12.95 -11.94 7.18
N ALA A 131 12.60 -10.74 6.71
CA ALA A 131 11.33 -10.41 6.04
C ALA A 131 10.07 -10.84 6.84
N ARG A 132 10.16 -10.92 8.19
CA ARG A 132 9.05 -11.28 9.06
C ARG A 132 8.15 -10.09 9.33
N TRP A 133 6.85 -10.37 9.50
CA TRP A 133 5.81 -9.39 9.80
C TRP A 133 5.27 -9.55 11.23
N ASP A 134 6.13 -9.93 12.17
CA ASP A 134 5.80 -10.11 13.59
C ASP A 134 6.87 -9.50 14.51
N ALA A 135 6.56 -9.34 15.79
CA ALA A 135 7.47 -8.76 16.78
C ALA A 135 8.81 -9.50 16.92
N ALA A 136 8.85 -10.80 16.61
CA ALA A 136 10.09 -11.57 16.66
C ALA A 136 11.04 -11.25 15.50
N GLY A 137 10.55 -10.62 14.43
CA GLY A 137 11.36 -10.12 13.32
C GLY A 137 12.09 -8.82 13.60
N ILE A 138 11.85 -8.17 14.75
CA ILE A 138 12.47 -6.87 15.10
C ILE A 138 13.77 -7.10 15.88
N GLY A 139 14.90 -6.82 15.24
CA GLY A 139 16.24 -6.92 15.80
C GLY A 139 16.96 -5.57 15.93
N LEU A 140 16.58 -4.54 15.13
CA LEU A 140 17.09 -3.18 15.27
C LEU A 140 16.86 -2.69 16.69
N THR A 141 17.89 -2.18 17.35
CA THR A 141 17.86 -1.76 18.75
C THR A 141 17.73 -0.25 18.89
N ALA A 142 17.00 0.16 19.93
CA ALA A 142 16.94 1.54 20.40
C ALA A 142 17.40 1.57 21.85
N ARG A 143 18.41 2.42 22.16
CA ARG A 143 18.86 2.66 23.52
C ARG A 143 18.69 4.13 23.89
N GLU A 144 18.32 4.37 25.13
CA GLU A 144 18.24 5.72 25.66
C GLU A 144 19.64 6.26 25.98
N SER A 145 19.91 7.51 25.63
CA SER A 145 21.16 8.21 25.90
C SER A 145 20.89 9.69 26.09
N ASP A 146 21.21 10.22 27.28
CA ASP A 146 21.07 11.65 27.61
C ASP A 146 19.70 12.27 27.30
N GLY A 147 18.61 11.51 27.53
CA GLY A 147 17.24 11.95 27.30
C GLY A 147 16.76 11.91 25.84
N SER A 148 17.57 11.36 24.94
CA SER A 148 17.21 11.02 23.56
C SER A 148 17.40 9.54 23.29
N TRP A 149 16.93 9.05 22.16
CA TRP A 149 17.07 7.67 21.72
C TRP A 149 18.07 7.57 20.58
N LEU A 150 18.89 6.53 20.60
CA LEU A 150 19.83 6.18 19.54
C LEU A 150 19.47 4.82 18.95
N LEU A 151 19.28 4.78 17.62
CA LEU A 151 18.92 3.60 16.88
C LEU A 151 20.14 2.99 16.18
N THR A 152 20.28 1.65 16.29
CA THR A 152 21.36 0.91 15.63
C THR A 152 20.86 -0.40 15.05
N GLY A 153 21.14 -0.64 13.76
CA GLY A 153 20.71 -1.84 13.02
C GLY A 153 20.32 -1.53 11.57
N THR A 154 19.57 -2.43 10.95
CA THR A 154 19.17 -2.31 9.54
C THR A 154 17.67 -2.56 9.37
N LYS A 155 17.01 -1.78 8.52
CA LYS A 155 15.66 -2.03 8.02
C LYS A 155 15.71 -2.32 6.53
N MET A 156 14.92 -3.30 6.10
CA MET A 156 14.85 -3.76 4.71
C MET A 156 13.46 -3.55 4.12
N PHE A 157 13.39 -3.40 2.82
CA PHE A 157 12.13 -3.30 2.06
C PHE A 157 11.24 -2.14 2.51
N VAL A 158 11.85 -1.05 2.98
CA VAL A 158 11.12 0.14 3.45
C VAL A 158 10.54 0.87 2.24
N LEU A 159 9.20 0.94 2.18
CA LEU A 159 8.49 1.62 1.09
C LEU A 159 8.88 3.10 1.05
N ASP A 160 9.30 3.57 -0.12
CA ASP A 160 9.74 4.95 -0.37
C ASP A 160 10.79 5.48 0.64
N GLY A 161 11.49 4.56 1.33
CA GLY A 161 12.44 4.90 2.40
C GLY A 161 13.65 5.71 1.94
N ALA A 162 14.00 5.65 0.65
CA ALA A 162 15.11 6.44 0.11
C ALA A 162 14.77 7.93 -0.02
N THR A 163 13.49 8.29 -0.08
CA THR A 163 13.01 9.66 -0.35
C THR A 163 12.16 10.23 0.77
N ALA A 164 11.82 9.44 1.80
CA ALA A 164 11.00 9.90 2.92
C ALA A 164 11.70 10.99 3.76
N ASP A 165 10.96 12.05 4.08
CA ASP A 165 11.41 13.12 4.98
C ASP A 165 11.32 12.68 6.45
N VAL A 166 10.33 11.82 6.76
CA VAL A 166 10.10 11.27 8.10
C VAL A 166 10.02 9.75 8.05
N VAL A 167 10.84 9.08 8.85
CA VAL A 167 10.85 7.62 8.96
C VAL A 167 10.37 7.21 10.35
N LEU A 168 9.18 6.58 10.42
CA LEU A 168 8.69 5.96 11.63
C LEU A 168 9.33 4.58 11.75
N THR A 169 10.30 4.43 12.66
CA THR A 169 11.12 3.21 12.77
C THR A 169 10.69 2.36 13.95
N VAL A 170 10.39 1.09 13.68
CA VAL A 170 10.09 0.11 14.74
C VAL A 170 11.40 -0.50 15.26
N ALA A 171 11.61 -0.42 16.56
CA ALA A 171 12.85 -0.88 17.19
C ALA A 171 12.59 -1.63 18.50
N ARG A 172 13.54 -2.45 18.90
CA ARG A 172 13.56 -3.14 20.17
C ARG A 172 14.25 -2.31 21.23
N THR A 173 13.61 -2.20 22.39
CA THR A 173 14.14 -1.57 23.61
C THR A 173 14.22 -2.62 24.72
N ASP A 174 14.78 -2.26 25.87
CA ASP A 174 14.83 -3.13 27.05
C ASP A 174 13.40 -3.45 27.60
N ASP A 175 12.45 -2.55 27.36
CA ASP A 175 11.04 -2.69 27.81
C ASP A 175 10.08 -3.24 26.75
N GLY A 176 10.59 -3.64 25.55
CA GLY A 176 9.77 -4.23 24.49
C GLY A 176 9.99 -3.62 23.13
N ILE A 177 8.92 -3.46 22.34
CA ILE A 177 8.96 -2.82 21.02
C ILE A 177 8.49 -1.37 21.14
N GLY A 178 9.26 -0.46 20.51
CA GLY A 178 8.91 0.96 20.38
C GLY A 178 8.81 1.40 18.92
N VAL A 179 8.10 2.49 18.68
CA VAL A 179 8.10 3.20 17.40
C VAL A 179 8.80 4.54 17.61
N PHE A 180 9.68 4.90 16.70
CA PHE A 180 10.54 6.07 16.82
C PHE A 180 10.42 6.97 15.60
N VAL A 181 10.29 8.25 15.80
CA VAL A 181 10.34 9.27 14.76
C VAL A 181 11.81 9.57 14.46
N VAL A 182 12.19 9.41 13.21
CA VAL A 182 13.54 9.68 12.70
C VAL A 182 13.42 10.67 11.54
N ASP A 183 14.27 11.70 11.55
CA ASP A 183 14.41 12.62 10.43
C ASP A 183 15.07 11.87 9.25
N GLY A 184 14.55 12.05 8.04
CA GLY A 184 15.12 11.42 6.84
C GLY A 184 16.58 11.78 6.59
N ASP A 185 17.02 12.97 7.04
CA ASP A 185 18.40 13.45 6.92
C ASP A 185 19.22 13.30 8.22
N ALA A 186 18.74 12.48 9.18
CA ALA A 186 19.39 12.29 10.45
C ALA A 186 20.84 11.79 10.28
N ALA A 187 21.75 12.33 11.10
CA ALA A 187 23.14 11.88 11.11
C ALA A 187 23.22 10.40 11.48
N GLY A 188 24.01 9.62 10.74
CA GLY A 188 24.16 8.18 10.94
C GLY A 188 23.13 7.31 10.21
N LEU A 189 22.10 7.90 9.56
CA LEU A 189 21.19 7.19 8.71
C LEU A 189 21.73 7.11 7.27
N THR A 190 21.86 5.88 6.75
CA THR A 190 22.18 5.63 5.34
C THR A 190 20.99 4.98 4.66
N ARG A 191 20.64 5.46 3.46
CA ARG A 191 19.49 5.01 2.69
C ARG A 191 19.91 4.54 1.30
N GLU A 192 19.63 3.28 0.96
CA GLU A 192 20.00 2.68 -0.31
C GLU A 192 18.76 2.14 -1.02
N PRO A 193 18.43 2.61 -2.24
CA PRO A 193 17.35 2.04 -3.04
C PRO A 193 17.62 0.57 -3.37
N LEU A 194 16.61 -0.28 -3.21
CA LEU A 194 16.69 -1.69 -3.57
C LEU A 194 16.23 -1.94 -5.00
N PRO A 195 16.93 -2.79 -5.77
CA PRO A 195 16.42 -3.29 -7.04
C PRO A 195 15.24 -4.23 -6.78
N THR A 196 14.04 -3.80 -7.17
CA THR A 196 12.80 -4.56 -6.94
C THR A 196 12.25 -5.15 -8.23
N LEU A 197 11.44 -6.20 -8.11
CA LEU A 197 10.70 -6.77 -9.26
C LEU A 197 9.74 -5.74 -9.86
N ASP A 198 9.06 -4.96 -9.01
CA ASP A 198 8.14 -3.90 -9.41
C ASP A 198 8.80 -2.53 -9.28
N PRO A 199 9.30 -1.96 -10.40
CA PRO A 199 9.95 -0.65 -10.37
C PRO A 199 8.97 0.51 -10.18
N THR A 200 7.65 0.25 -10.22
CA THR A 200 6.62 1.27 -9.97
C THR A 200 6.38 1.51 -8.47
N ARG A 201 7.01 0.70 -7.60
CA ARG A 201 6.95 0.83 -6.13
C ARG A 201 8.36 0.73 -5.55
N ARG A 202 8.88 1.85 -5.10
CA ARG A 202 10.23 1.93 -4.55
C ARG A 202 10.30 1.32 -3.16
N GLN A 203 11.41 0.63 -2.90
CA GLN A 203 11.78 0.11 -1.59
C GLN A 203 13.25 0.43 -1.31
N ALA A 204 13.61 0.57 -0.05
CA ALA A 204 14.96 0.90 0.35
C ALA A 204 15.45 0.02 1.51
N ARG A 205 16.77 -0.10 1.60
CA ARG A 205 17.50 -0.50 2.79
C ARG A 205 17.87 0.77 3.57
N LEU A 206 17.67 0.75 4.88
CA LEU A 206 18.04 1.80 5.81
C LEU A 206 18.99 1.24 6.86
N ASP A 207 20.21 1.76 6.92
CA ASP A 207 21.21 1.40 7.94
C ASP A 207 21.32 2.52 8.97
N TYR A 208 21.23 2.15 10.24
CA TYR A 208 21.22 3.04 11.39
C TYR A 208 22.48 2.83 12.21
N HIS A 209 23.27 3.90 12.39
CA HIS A 209 24.51 3.93 13.19
C HIS A 209 24.36 5.01 14.26
N ASP A 210 23.82 4.62 15.42
CA ASP A 210 23.50 5.52 16.53
C ASP A 210 22.67 6.74 16.09
N VAL A 211 21.65 6.50 15.26
CA VAL A 211 20.80 7.54 14.69
C VAL A 211 19.91 8.14 15.79
N PRO A 212 19.92 9.48 15.99
CA PRO A 212 19.06 10.13 16.97
C PRO A 212 17.59 10.01 16.57
N ALA A 213 16.74 9.71 17.55
CA ALA A 213 15.32 9.51 17.34
C ALA A 213 14.48 9.94 18.54
N THR A 214 13.21 10.24 18.31
CA THR A 214 12.22 10.51 19.36
C THR A 214 11.26 9.35 19.48
N ARG A 215 11.12 8.77 20.67
CA ARG A 215 10.16 7.68 20.92
C ARG A 215 8.73 8.21 20.83
N LEU A 216 7.92 7.58 19.99
CA LEU A 216 6.50 7.89 19.86
C LEU A 216 5.74 7.33 21.06
N ARG A 217 4.87 8.12 21.67
CA ARG A 217 3.98 7.64 22.73
C ARG A 217 2.89 6.73 22.17
N THR A 218 2.63 5.58 22.81
CA THR A 218 1.66 4.59 22.39
C THR A 218 0.65 4.28 23.48
N HIS A 219 -0.55 3.81 23.08
CA HIS A 219 -1.55 3.27 23.99
C HIS A 219 -1.23 1.81 24.35
N GLY A 220 -0.27 1.56 25.22
CA GLY A 220 0.23 0.23 25.54
C GLY A 220 1.58 -0.07 24.92
N ASP A 221 1.84 -1.33 24.48
CA ASP A 221 3.09 -1.69 23.87
C ASP A 221 3.17 -1.19 22.39
N GLY A 222 4.39 -0.99 21.93
CA GLY A 222 4.60 -0.51 20.56
C GLY A 222 4.20 -1.53 19.49
N TRP A 223 4.24 -2.84 19.82
CA TRP A 223 3.83 -3.86 18.86
C TRP A 223 2.31 -3.84 18.63
N GLY A 224 1.51 -3.57 19.65
CA GLY A 224 0.05 -3.41 19.52
C GLY A 224 -0.30 -2.31 18.48
N LEU A 225 0.37 -1.16 18.56
CA LEU A 225 0.23 -0.10 17.56
C LEU A 225 0.62 -0.59 16.15
N VAL A 226 1.78 -1.24 16.02
CA VAL A 226 2.27 -1.73 14.72
C VAL A 226 1.30 -2.76 14.12
N ALA A 227 0.81 -3.70 14.92
CA ALA A 227 -0.14 -4.72 14.45
C ALA A 227 -1.44 -4.09 13.93
N GLU A 228 -1.97 -3.09 14.63
CA GLU A 228 -3.16 -2.35 14.19
C GLU A 228 -2.89 -1.58 12.88
N VAL A 229 -1.75 -0.94 12.76
CA VAL A 229 -1.33 -0.23 11.52
C VAL A 229 -1.22 -1.20 10.36
N LEU A 230 -0.64 -2.39 10.57
CA LEU A 230 -0.52 -3.41 9.52
C LEU A 230 -1.87 -3.94 9.05
N ASP A 231 -2.83 -4.15 9.95
CA ASP A 231 -4.18 -4.58 9.57
C ASP A 231 -4.87 -3.50 8.71
N ARG A 232 -4.80 -2.23 9.10
CA ARG A 232 -5.37 -1.11 8.33
C ARG A 232 -4.65 -0.90 6.98
N ALA A 233 -3.33 -1.05 6.96
CA ALA A 233 -2.54 -0.96 5.72
C ALA A 233 -2.85 -2.14 4.77
N ALA A 234 -3.05 -3.35 5.30
CA ALA A 234 -3.47 -4.50 4.52
C ALA A 234 -4.85 -4.25 3.89
N VAL A 235 -5.80 -3.68 4.64
CA VAL A 235 -7.13 -3.29 4.13
C VAL A 235 -7.00 -2.27 2.99
N ALA A 236 -6.25 -1.18 3.17
CA ALA A 236 -6.04 -0.18 2.11
C ALA A 236 -5.37 -0.80 0.86
N LEU A 237 -4.41 -1.71 1.06
CA LEU A 237 -3.73 -2.40 -0.05
C LEU A 237 -4.69 -3.33 -0.81
N THR A 238 -5.72 -3.92 -0.18
CA THR A 238 -6.72 -4.73 -0.90
C THR A 238 -7.49 -3.92 -1.92
N ALA A 239 -7.82 -2.67 -1.64
CA ALA A 239 -8.45 -1.77 -2.60
C ALA A 239 -7.55 -1.48 -3.81
N GLU A 240 -6.26 -1.22 -3.60
CA GLU A 240 -5.30 -1.10 -4.69
C GLU A 240 -5.23 -2.37 -5.53
N GLN A 241 -5.22 -3.55 -4.89
CA GLN A 241 -5.21 -4.84 -5.59
C GLN A 241 -6.46 -5.04 -6.45
N VAL A 242 -7.62 -4.59 -6.01
CA VAL A 242 -8.86 -4.59 -6.81
C VAL A 242 -8.70 -3.69 -8.04
N GLY A 243 -8.12 -2.50 -7.89
CA GLY A 243 -7.84 -1.59 -9.00
C GLY A 243 -6.91 -2.20 -10.05
N VAL A 244 -5.81 -2.83 -9.61
CA VAL A 244 -4.86 -3.56 -10.47
C VAL A 244 -5.55 -4.71 -11.20
N ALA A 245 -6.33 -5.53 -10.48
CA ALA A 245 -7.04 -6.69 -11.03
C ALA A 245 -8.09 -6.28 -12.06
N SER A 246 -8.88 -5.24 -11.75
CA SER A 246 -9.90 -4.70 -12.65
C SER A 246 -9.30 -4.19 -13.94
N ARG A 247 -8.20 -3.45 -13.88
CA ARG A 247 -7.55 -2.96 -15.10
C ARG A 247 -6.92 -4.10 -15.91
N ALA A 248 -6.31 -5.07 -15.26
CA ALA A 248 -5.78 -6.26 -15.94
C ALA A 248 -6.88 -7.03 -16.69
N LEU A 249 -8.05 -7.21 -16.08
CA LEU A 249 -9.20 -7.82 -16.71
C LEU A 249 -9.70 -6.98 -17.90
N ASP A 250 -9.87 -5.67 -17.74
CA ASP A 250 -10.29 -4.78 -18.82
C ASP A 250 -9.37 -4.91 -20.03
N MET A 251 -8.05 -4.85 -19.82
CA MET A 251 -7.05 -4.96 -20.90
C MET A 251 -7.19 -6.31 -21.64
N ALA A 252 -7.36 -7.41 -20.90
CA ALA A 252 -7.53 -8.74 -21.48
C ALA A 252 -8.81 -8.83 -22.32
N VAL A 253 -9.92 -8.25 -21.81
CA VAL A 253 -11.21 -8.21 -22.54
C VAL A 253 -11.11 -7.33 -23.79
N GLU A 254 -10.51 -6.13 -23.68
CA GLU A 254 -10.28 -5.23 -24.81
C GLU A 254 -9.47 -5.92 -25.91
N TYR A 255 -8.37 -6.57 -25.55
CA TYR A 255 -7.54 -7.31 -26.49
C TYR A 255 -8.26 -8.49 -27.11
N ALA A 256 -9.00 -9.26 -26.33
CA ALA A 256 -9.76 -10.41 -26.82
C ALA A 256 -10.83 -10.04 -27.87
N LYS A 257 -11.37 -8.81 -27.82
CA LYS A 257 -12.31 -8.29 -28.80
C LYS A 257 -11.68 -7.93 -30.14
N VAL A 258 -10.42 -7.47 -30.15
CA VAL A 258 -9.76 -6.92 -31.34
C VAL A 258 -8.74 -7.88 -31.97
N ARG A 259 -8.14 -8.78 -31.19
CA ARG A 259 -7.16 -9.74 -31.70
C ARG A 259 -7.82 -10.89 -32.46
N HIS A 260 -7.41 -11.09 -33.70
CA HIS A 260 -7.93 -12.17 -34.55
C HIS A 260 -6.92 -13.33 -34.63
N GLN A 261 -7.44 -14.56 -34.51
CA GLN A 261 -6.78 -15.81 -34.82
C GLN A 261 -7.83 -16.78 -35.42
N PHE A 262 -7.41 -17.64 -36.33
CA PHE A 262 -8.31 -18.59 -37.01
C PHE A 262 -9.53 -17.93 -37.66
N GLY A 263 -9.34 -16.73 -38.24
CA GLY A 263 -10.36 -15.99 -38.97
C GLY A 263 -11.42 -15.25 -38.15
N ARG A 264 -11.27 -15.18 -36.81
CA ARG A 264 -12.22 -14.48 -35.91
C ARG A 264 -11.53 -13.92 -34.66
N PRO A 265 -12.17 -12.96 -33.94
CA PRO A 265 -11.65 -12.45 -32.67
C PRO A 265 -11.43 -13.59 -31.67
N ILE A 266 -10.31 -13.55 -30.91
CA ILE A 266 -9.99 -14.61 -29.92
C ILE A 266 -11.04 -14.69 -28.82
N GLY A 267 -11.69 -13.59 -28.45
CA GLY A 267 -12.80 -13.57 -27.50
C GLY A 267 -14.07 -14.28 -27.99
N SER A 268 -14.14 -14.73 -29.27
CA SER A 268 -15.22 -15.57 -29.74
C SER A 268 -15.09 -17.05 -29.35
N PHE A 269 -13.89 -17.49 -28.90
CA PHE A 269 -13.66 -18.85 -28.45
C PHE A 269 -14.14 -19.04 -27.01
N GLN A 270 -14.86 -20.15 -26.75
CA GLN A 270 -15.42 -20.42 -25.41
C GLN A 270 -14.34 -20.49 -24.33
N ALA A 271 -13.17 -21.07 -24.62
CA ALA A 271 -12.07 -21.16 -23.65
C ALA A 271 -11.63 -19.78 -23.14
N VAL A 272 -11.51 -18.77 -24.04
CA VAL A 272 -11.17 -17.40 -23.66
C VAL A 272 -12.31 -16.72 -22.90
N LYS A 273 -13.58 -16.94 -23.33
CA LYS A 273 -14.75 -16.38 -22.64
C LYS A 273 -14.88 -16.91 -21.21
N HIS A 274 -14.72 -18.22 -21.01
CA HIS A 274 -14.84 -18.85 -19.69
C HIS A 274 -13.71 -18.39 -18.77
N LEU A 275 -12.48 -18.36 -19.29
CA LEU A 275 -11.32 -17.84 -18.54
C LEU A 275 -11.58 -16.41 -18.03
N LEU A 276 -12.04 -15.50 -18.90
CA LEU A 276 -12.28 -14.12 -18.51
C LEU A 276 -13.52 -13.98 -17.60
N ALA A 277 -14.54 -14.84 -17.75
CA ALA A 277 -15.68 -14.89 -16.85
C ALA A 277 -15.26 -15.36 -15.44
N ASP A 278 -14.39 -16.38 -15.33
CA ASP A 278 -13.87 -16.83 -14.05
C ASP A 278 -13.03 -15.74 -13.36
N VAL A 279 -12.19 -15.01 -14.14
CA VAL A 279 -11.45 -13.85 -13.61
C VAL A 279 -12.40 -12.76 -13.15
N LEU A 280 -13.47 -12.46 -13.89
CA LEU A 280 -14.47 -11.47 -13.46
C LEU A 280 -15.10 -11.84 -12.12
N LEU A 281 -15.49 -13.10 -11.92
CA LEU A 281 -16.07 -13.56 -10.65
C LEU A 281 -15.11 -13.34 -9.48
N GLU A 282 -13.81 -13.61 -9.67
CA GLU A 282 -12.82 -13.40 -8.62
C GLU A 282 -12.55 -11.91 -8.36
N VAL A 283 -12.50 -11.07 -9.40
CA VAL A 283 -12.33 -9.62 -9.25
C VAL A 283 -13.51 -9.00 -8.48
N GLU A 284 -14.74 -9.36 -8.83
CA GLU A 284 -15.94 -8.85 -8.13
C GLU A 284 -16.03 -9.37 -6.68
N SER A 285 -15.63 -10.63 -6.44
CA SER A 285 -15.55 -11.17 -5.09
C SER A 285 -14.46 -10.47 -4.27
N ALA A 286 -13.31 -10.15 -4.88
CA ALA A 286 -12.23 -9.37 -4.24
C ALA A 286 -12.69 -7.93 -3.93
N ARG A 287 -13.44 -7.30 -4.82
CA ARG A 287 -14.06 -5.98 -4.59
C ARG A 287 -14.98 -5.99 -3.37
N ALA A 288 -15.85 -6.99 -3.28
CA ALA A 288 -16.75 -7.15 -2.14
C ALA A 288 -15.97 -7.37 -0.83
N ALA A 289 -14.92 -8.20 -0.85
CA ALA A 289 -14.09 -8.47 0.32
C ALA A 289 -13.31 -7.21 0.76
N ALA A 290 -12.71 -6.48 -0.17
CA ALA A 290 -11.99 -5.23 0.11
C ALA A 290 -12.94 -4.16 0.68
N HIS A 291 -14.12 -4.00 0.08
CA HIS A 291 -15.10 -3.03 0.55
C HIS A 291 -15.61 -3.37 1.96
N TYR A 292 -15.91 -4.64 2.23
CA TYR A 292 -16.28 -5.07 3.57
C TYR A 292 -15.18 -4.77 4.60
N ALA A 293 -13.92 -5.00 4.25
CA ALA A 293 -12.79 -4.70 5.13
C ALA A 293 -12.62 -3.19 5.38
N LEU A 294 -12.84 -2.35 4.36
CA LEU A 294 -12.84 -0.89 4.52
C LEU A 294 -13.96 -0.41 5.44
N LEU A 295 -15.18 -0.96 5.31
CA LEU A 295 -16.30 -0.66 6.21
C LEU A 295 -16.02 -1.12 7.65
N ALA A 296 -15.41 -2.30 7.84
CA ALA A 296 -14.99 -2.78 9.16
C ALA A 296 -13.96 -1.83 9.79
N ALA A 297 -12.98 -1.35 8.99
CA ALA A 297 -11.99 -0.38 9.46
C ALA A 297 -12.62 0.99 9.79
N GLN A 298 -13.60 1.44 9.04
CA GLN A 298 -14.30 2.72 9.27
C GLN A 298 -15.17 2.69 10.53
N ASN A 299 -15.83 1.55 10.79
CA ASN A 299 -16.72 1.38 11.94
C ASN A 299 -15.98 0.94 13.22
N GLU A 300 -14.65 0.89 13.21
CA GLU A 300 -13.82 0.38 14.32
C GLU A 300 -14.30 -0.99 14.80
N ASP A 301 -14.66 -1.87 13.83
CA ASP A 301 -15.21 -3.19 14.13
C ASP A 301 -14.17 -4.04 14.87
N PRO A 302 -14.51 -4.66 16.02
CA PRO A 302 -13.60 -5.52 16.75
C PRO A 302 -13.14 -6.75 15.94
N GLU A 303 -13.87 -7.16 14.91
CA GLU A 303 -13.46 -8.22 13.98
C GLU A 303 -12.51 -7.75 12.87
N LEU A 304 -12.18 -6.46 12.81
CA LEU A 304 -11.27 -5.91 11.79
C LEU A 304 -9.99 -6.75 11.59
N PRO A 305 -9.30 -7.23 12.63
CA PRO A 305 -8.10 -8.05 12.42
C PRO A 305 -8.35 -9.32 11.61
N ALA A 306 -9.44 -10.03 11.90
CA ALA A 306 -9.82 -11.25 11.15
C ALA A 306 -10.24 -10.92 9.72
N VAL A 307 -11.06 -9.87 9.55
CA VAL A 307 -11.55 -9.39 8.26
C VAL A 307 -10.39 -8.91 7.38
N ALA A 308 -9.42 -8.18 7.94
CA ALA A 308 -8.22 -7.72 7.22
C ALA A 308 -7.40 -8.91 6.68
N SER A 309 -7.21 -9.95 7.50
CA SER A 309 -6.50 -11.16 7.09
C SER A 309 -7.23 -11.91 5.97
N LEU A 310 -8.55 -12.06 6.08
CA LEU A 310 -9.39 -12.70 5.05
C LEU A 310 -9.29 -11.94 3.73
N ALA A 311 -9.55 -10.63 3.77
CA ALA A 311 -9.55 -9.78 2.58
C ALA A 311 -8.16 -9.75 1.91
N LYS A 312 -7.07 -9.60 2.69
CA LYS A 312 -5.71 -9.57 2.14
C LYS A 312 -5.34 -10.89 1.48
N ALA A 313 -5.66 -12.04 2.08
CA ALA A 313 -5.38 -13.33 1.47
C ALA A 313 -6.13 -13.49 0.14
N PHE A 314 -7.43 -13.21 0.13
CA PHE A 314 -8.27 -13.39 -1.07
C PHE A 314 -7.94 -12.41 -2.19
N CYS A 315 -7.85 -11.09 -1.90
CA CYS A 315 -7.56 -10.08 -2.90
C CYS A 315 -6.18 -10.26 -3.52
N SER A 316 -5.19 -10.74 -2.74
CA SER A 316 -3.85 -11.02 -3.26
C SER A 316 -3.84 -12.12 -4.31
N ASP A 317 -4.57 -13.23 -4.08
CA ASP A 317 -4.64 -14.32 -5.03
C ASP A 317 -5.46 -13.92 -6.28
N ALA A 318 -6.59 -13.25 -6.10
CA ALA A 318 -7.43 -12.76 -7.20
C ALA A 318 -6.67 -11.76 -8.10
N CYS A 319 -5.93 -10.81 -7.49
CA CYS A 319 -5.14 -9.83 -8.20
C CYS A 319 -4.02 -10.47 -9.03
N LEU A 320 -3.26 -11.39 -8.42
CA LEU A 320 -2.19 -12.10 -9.13
C LEU A 320 -2.74 -12.94 -10.27
N LYS A 321 -3.86 -13.65 -10.07
CA LYS A 321 -4.53 -14.43 -11.11
C LYS A 321 -4.99 -13.53 -12.25
N ALA A 322 -5.70 -12.43 -11.98
CA ALA A 322 -6.16 -11.52 -13.01
C ALA A 322 -5.01 -10.95 -13.86
N ALA A 323 -3.90 -10.57 -13.21
CA ALA A 323 -2.71 -10.07 -13.91
C ALA A 323 -2.00 -11.18 -14.73
N ALA A 324 -1.95 -12.42 -14.25
CA ALA A 324 -1.37 -13.55 -14.98
C ALA A 324 -2.21 -13.92 -16.20
N GLU A 325 -3.53 -13.99 -16.05
CA GLU A 325 -4.44 -14.30 -17.16
C GLU A 325 -4.48 -13.17 -18.20
N ASN A 326 -4.28 -11.91 -17.79
CA ASN A 326 -4.08 -10.81 -18.72
C ASN A 326 -2.87 -11.08 -19.64
N ILE A 327 -1.73 -11.50 -19.10
CA ILE A 327 -0.56 -11.87 -19.90
C ILE A 327 -0.89 -13.08 -20.79
N GLN A 328 -1.55 -14.10 -20.27
CA GLN A 328 -1.94 -15.29 -21.01
C GLN A 328 -2.80 -14.95 -22.25
N VAL A 329 -3.80 -14.06 -22.09
CA VAL A 329 -4.68 -13.63 -23.18
C VAL A 329 -3.91 -12.83 -24.24
N HIS A 330 -2.97 -11.99 -23.83
CA HIS A 330 -2.11 -11.25 -24.76
C HIS A 330 -1.06 -12.13 -25.45
N GLY A 331 -0.73 -13.28 -24.88
CA GLY A 331 0.31 -14.15 -25.40
C GLY A 331 1.69 -13.47 -25.39
N GLY A 332 2.49 -13.71 -26.43
CA GLY A 332 3.88 -13.24 -26.46
C GLY A 332 4.07 -11.74 -26.21
N ILE A 333 3.18 -10.89 -26.73
CA ILE A 333 3.31 -9.44 -26.54
C ILE A 333 3.11 -9.01 -25.07
N GLY A 334 2.24 -9.71 -24.32
CA GLY A 334 1.98 -9.41 -22.90
C GLY A 334 3.20 -9.56 -22.00
N PHE A 335 4.21 -10.29 -22.43
CA PHE A 335 5.46 -10.52 -21.72
C PHE A 335 6.60 -9.60 -22.17
N THR A 336 6.38 -8.79 -23.19
CA THR A 336 7.39 -7.85 -23.71
C THR A 336 7.28 -6.48 -23.06
N TRP A 337 8.35 -5.69 -23.16
CA TRP A 337 8.34 -4.29 -22.73
C TRP A 337 7.46 -3.37 -23.60
N GLU A 338 6.98 -3.84 -24.74
CA GLU A 338 6.07 -3.08 -25.64
C GLU A 338 4.64 -2.99 -25.09
N HIS A 339 4.26 -3.84 -24.14
CA HIS A 339 2.91 -3.88 -23.58
C HIS A 339 2.94 -3.77 -22.04
N PRO A 340 1.98 -3.03 -21.39
CA PRO A 340 1.98 -2.81 -19.95
C PRO A 340 1.55 -4.00 -19.09
N ALA A 341 1.05 -5.10 -19.66
CA ALA A 341 0.52 -6.24 -18.89
C ALA A 341 1.50 -6.77 -17.83
N HIS A 342 2.80 -6.84 -18.15
CA HIS A 342 3.82 -7.30 -17.22
C HIS A 342 4.03 -6.35 -16.03
N LEU A 343 3.72 -5.05 -16.15
CA LEU A 343 3.79 -4.08 -15.05
C LEU A 343 2.71 -4.39 -14.01
N TYR A 344 1.49 -4.72 -14.46
CA TYR A 344 0.40 -5.16 -13.58
C TYR A 344 0.72 -6.45 -12.86
N LEU A 345 1.37 -7.42 -13.53
CA LEU A 345 1.82 -8.67 -12.88
C LEU A 345 2.88 -8.39 -11.80
N LYS A 346 3.84 -7.52 -12.07
CA LYS A 346 4.89 -7.14 -11.13
C LYS A 346 4.29 -6.43 -9.91
N ARG A 347 3.36 -5.47 -10.11
CA ARG A 347 2.64 -4.78 -9.05
C ARG A 347 1.79 -5.77 -8.23
N ALA A 348 1.06 -6.67 -8.88
CA ALA A 348 0.27 -7.70 -8.21
C ALA A 348 1.15 -8.62 -7.33
N LYS A 349 2.33 -9.02 -7.84
CA LYS A 349 3.26 -9.85 -7.06
C LYS A 349 3.85 -9.11 -5.87
N THR A 350 4.26 -7.87 -6.03
CA THR A 350 4.76 -7.04 -4.92
C THR A 350 3.67 -6.83 -3.87
N SER A 351 2.46 -6.44 -4.28
CA SER A 351 1.32 -6.25 -3.36
C SER A 351 0.89 -7.56 -2.68
N GLN A 352 1.09 -8.74 -3.33
CA GLN A 352 0.85 -10.04 -2.69
C GLN A 352 1.78 -10.28 -1.49
N LEU A 353 3.06 -9.87 -1.59
CA LEU A 353 4.07 -10.11 -0.55
C LEU A 353 4.05 -9.07 0.57
N LEU A 354 3.65 -7.83 0.28
CA LEU A 354 3.60 -6.75 1.28
C LEU A 354 2.63 -7.10 2.42
N PHE A 355 3.05 -6.82 3.64
CA PHE A 355 2.32 -7.05 4.91
C PHE A 355 2.00 -8.52 5.19
N GLY A 356 2.66 -9.44 4.49
CA GLY A 356 2.43 -10.88 4.55
C GLY A 356 1.73 -11.43 3.31
N ASP A 357 2.12 -12.62 2.92
CA ASP A 357 1.56 -13.34 1.78
C ASP A 357 0.21 -14.01 2.12
N PRO A 358 -0.51 -14.57 1.13
CA PRO A 358 -1.80 -15.23 1.39
C PRO A 358 -1.71 -16.40 2.38
N ALA A 359 -0.59 -17.13 2.44
CA ALA A 359 -0.41 -18.23 3.37
C ALA A 359 -0.28 -17.71 4.82
N PHE A 360 0.54 -16.67 5.00
CA PHE A 360 0.67 -15.97 6.28
C PHE A 360 -0.69 -15.45 6.78
N HIS A 361 -1.47 -14.81 5.92
CA HIS A 361 -2.77 -14.26 6.33
C HIS A 361 -3.83 -15.33 6.63
N ARG A 362 -3.82 -16.47 5.93
CA ARG A 362 -4.69 -17.60 6.28
C ARG A 362 -4.34 -18.20 7.64
N GLU A 363 -3.05 -18.35 7.94
CA GLU A 363 -2.59 -18.79 9.26
C GLU A 363 -2.93 -17.78 10.36
N LEU A 364 -2.74 -16.48 10.07
CA LEU A 364 -3.10 -15.41 10.99
C LEU A 364 -4.61 -15.35 11.23
N LEU A 365 -5.43 -15.53 10.20
CA LEU A 365 -6.87 -15.63 10.30
C LEU A 365 -7.29 -16.80 11.22
N ALA A 366 -6.72 -17.98 10.99
CA ALA A 366 -7.02 -19.17 11.81
C ALA A 366 -6.77 -18.91 13.29
N ARG A 367 -5.65 -18.25 13.64
CA ARG A 367 -5.35 -17.83 15.01
C ARG A 367 -6.37 -16.83 15.55
N ARG A 368 -6.73 -15.81 14.77
CA ARG A 368 -7.64 -14.71 15.15
C ARG A 368 -9.06 -15.19 15.43
N ILE A 369 -9.51 -16.24 14.75
CA ILE A 369 -10.83 -16.85 14.97
C ILE A 369 -10.79 -18.08 15.91
N GLY A 370 -9.65 -18.35 16.57
CA GLY A 370 -9.51 -19.42 17.55
C GLY A 370 -9.43 -20.83 16.96
N MET A 371 -9.06 -21.00 15.70
CA MET A 371 -8.89 -22.29 15.01
C MET A 371 -7.45 -22.82 15.05
N SER A 372 -6.49 -22.10 15.64
CA SER A 372 -5.11 -22.59 15.77
C SER A 372 -5.02 -23.67 16.84
N ALA A 373 -4.31 -24.77 16.50
CA ALA A 373 -3.98 -25.84 17.42
C ALA A 373 -3.00 -25.41 18.52
#